data_71f6d5ba471b0f86bb36d7859265e89d
#
_entry.id   71f6d5ba471b0f86bb36d7859265e89d
#
_cell.length_a   1.000
_cell.length_b   1.000
_cell.length_c   1.000
_cell.angle_alpha   90.00
_cell.angle_beta   90.00
_cell.angle_gamma   90.00
#
_symmetry.space_group_name_H-M   'P 1'
#
loop_
_entity.id
_entity.type
_entity.pdbx_description
1 polymer ?
#
loop_
_entity_poly.entity_id
_entity_poly.type
_entity_poly.pdbx_seq_one_letter_code
_entity_poly.pdbx_strand_id
1 'polypeptide(L)'
;MGIIYMPSPSDDVLTLILVNTALTVSILKQIISSVLSYFGWNRTSEPDDSVVTLTDLFRAQFTPVQFGSGTCRSRTERHVDCRVCLSRFKPESVVNQLPCGHVFHKGCLEKWLDYKHATCPLCRSQLLNGEERHQAVWF
;
A
#
# COMPACT_ATOMS: atom_id res chain seq x y z
N MET A 1 38.05 -26.92 -48.54
CA MET A 1 38.76 -25.84 -47.82
C MET A 1 37.84 -25.33 -46.75
N GLY A 2 38.00 -25.79 -45.51
CA GLY A 2 37.21 -25.36 -44.36
C GLY A 2 37.81 -24.09 -43.78
N ILE A 3 37.03 -23.00 -43.80
CA ILE A 3 37.42 -21.76 -43.15
C ILE A 3 37.09 -21.96 -41.67
N ILE A 4 38.11 -22.13 -40.85
CA ILE A 4 37.97 -22.16 -39.39
C ILE A 4 37.81 -20.69 -38.97
N TYR A 5 36.59 -20.30 -38.62
CA TYR A 5 36.32 -19.01 -38.01
C TYR A 5 36.85 -19.03 -36.57
N MET A 6 37.96 -18.36 -36.32
CA MET A 6 38.45 -18.11 -34.97
C MET A 6 37.68 -16.88 -34.42
N PRO A 7 36.92 -17.03 -33.35
CA PRO A 7 36.32 -15.89 -32.70
C PRO A 7 37.40 -14.98 -32.15
N SER A 8 37.26 -13.66 -32.37
CA SER A 8 38.24 -12.71 -31.87
C SER A 8 38.09 -12.59 -30.36
N PRO A 9 39.19 -12.43 -29.59
CA PRO A 9 39.12 -12.35 -28.11
C PRO A 9 38.31 -11.17 -27.56
N SER A 10 37.96 -10.21 -28.40
CA SER A 10 37.10 -9.08 -28.07
C SER A 10 35.63 -9.46 -27.92
N ASP A 11 35.14 -10.47 -28.66
CA ASP A 11 33.77 -10.92 -28.64
C ASP A 11 33.44 -11.64 -27.34
N ASP A 12 34.39 -12.40 -26.81
CA ASP A 12 34.27 -13.13 -25.56
C ASP A 12 34.20 -12.17 -24.35
N VAL A 13 35.00 -11.09 -24.37
CA VAL A 13 35.01 -10.08 -23.29
C VAL A 13 33.71 -9.28 -23.30
N LEU A 14 33.20 -8.89 -24.46
CA LEU A 14 31.91 -8.19 -24.57
C LEU A 14 30.77 -9.06 -24.07
N THR A 15 30.76 -10.35 -24.42
CA THR A 15 29.76 -11.30 -23.97
C THR A 15 29.80 -11.49 -22.45
N LEU A 16 31.00 -11.60 -21.87
CA LEU A 16 31.19 -11.70 -20.42
C LEU A 16 30.69 -10.43 -19.69
N ILE A 17 30.97 -9.25 -20.22
CA ILE A 17 30.50 -7.97 -19.64
C ILE A 17 28.98 -7.90 -19.70
N LEU A 18 28.36 -8.26 -20.82
CA LEU A 18 26.90 -8.22 -20.99
C LEU A 18 26.19 -9.20 -20.03
N VAL A 19 26.72 -10.43 -19.91
CA VAL A 19 26.17 -11.45 -19.01
C VAL A 19 26.30 -10.98 -17.56
N ASN A 20 27.46 -10.48 -17.15
CA ASN A 20 27.68 -9.99 -15.79
C ASN A 20 26.79 -8.80 -15.45
N THR A 21 26.61 -7.83 -16.38
CA THR A 21 25.72 -6.71 -16.17
C THR A 21 24.26 -7.14 -16.08
N ALA A 22 23.81 -8.08 -16.90
CA ALA A 22 22.46 -8.64 -16.84
C ALA A 22 22.19 -9.36 -15.51
N LEU A 23 23.16 -10.16 -15.03
CA LEU A 23 23.05 -10.86 -13.75
C LEU A 23 23.03 -9.88 -12.57
N THR A 24 23.89 -8.86 -12.58
CA THR A 24 23.92 -7.84 -11.51
C THR A 24 22.63 -7.05 -11.44
N VAL A 25 22.05 -6.66 -12.58
CA VAL A 25 20.75 -5.97 -12.65
C VAL A 25 19.62 -6.87 -12.13
N SER A 26 19.62 -8.15 -12.47
CA SER A 26 18.63 -9.11 -12.00
C SER A 26 18.69 -9.30 -10.47
N ILE A 27 19.89 -9.47 -9.92
CA ILE A 27 20.09 -9.59 -8.47
C ILE A 27 19.68 -8.30 -7.75
N LEU A 28 20.06 -7.15 -8.31
CA LEU A 28 19.70 -5.86 -7.74
C LEU A 28 18.18 -5.65 -7.71
N LYS A 29 17.47 -6.01 -8.78
CA LYS A 29 16.00 -6.02 -8.80
C LYS A 29 15.40 -6.91 -7.72
N GLN A 30 15.92 -8.10 -7.53
CA GLN A 30 15.46 -9.02 -6.48
C GLN A 30 15.69 -8.45 -5.09
N ILE A 31 16.86 -7.88 -4.82
CA ILE A 31 17.17 -7.26 -3.54
C ILE A 31 16.24 -6.08 -3.28
N ILE A 32 16.06 -5.20 -4.27
CA ILE A 32 15.16 -4.04 -4.14
C ILE A 32 13.73 -4.50 -3.88
N SER A 33 13.21 -5.48 -4.62
CA SER A 33 11.85 -5.98 -4.39
C SER A 33 11.70 -6.65 -3.02
N SER A 34 12.71 -7.37 -2.55
CA SER A 34 12.70 -7.97 -1.21
C SER A 34 12.73 -6.91 -0.11
N VAL A 35 13.56 -5.88 -0.26
CA VAL A 35 13.64 -4.76 0.68
C VAL A 35 12.33 -3.97 0.68
N LEU A 36 11.78 -3.64 -0.50
CA LEU A 36 10.50 -2.95 -0.62
C LEU A 36 9.34 -3.78 -0.03
N SER A 37 9.38 -5.11 -0.22
CA SER A 37 8.41 -6.02 0.41
C SER A 37 8.55 -6.04 1.94
N TYR A 38 9.78 -6.03 2.45
CA TYR A 38 10.04 -5.96 3.89
C TYR A 38 9.56 -4.64 4.50
N PHE A 39 9.72 -3.51 3.80
CA PHE A 39 9.18 -2.21 4.20
C PHE A 39 7.69 -2.02 3.88
N GLY A 40 7.02 -3.03 3.33
CA GLY A 40 5.60 -2.98 3.01
C GLY A 40 5.23 -2.01 1.87
N TRP A 41 6.20 -1.59 1.06
CA TRP A 41 5.96 -0.65 -0.04
C TRP A 41 5.36 -1.31 -1.29
N ASN A 42 5.50 -2.65 -1.41
CA ASN A 42 5.07 -3.39 -2.59
C ASN A 42 3.84 -4.27 -2.28
N ARG A 43 2.78 -3.68 -1.71
CA ARG A 43 1.46 -4.31 -1.71
C ARG A 43 0.71 -3.91 -2.98
N THR A 44 1.11 -4.47 -4.11
CA THR A 44 0.15 -4.80 -5.17
C THR A 44 -0.74 -5.87 -4.56
N SER A 45 -1.97 -5.49 -4.22
CA SER A 45 -3.02 -6.41 -3.81
C SER A 45 -3.33 -7.31 -5.01
N GLU A 46 -2.67 -8.45 -5.11
CA GLU A 46 -3.23 -9.58 -5.85
C GLU A 46 -4.50 -9.97 -5.10
N PRO A 47 -5.64 -10.10 -5.77
CA PRO A 47 -6.85 -10.62 -5.14
C PRO A 47 -6.63 -12.11 -4.90
N ASP A 48 -6.17 -12.46 -3.69
CA ASP A 48 -6.22 -13.85 -3.23
C ASP A 48 -7.66 -14.17 -2.84
N ASP A 49 -8.22 -15.15 -3.53
CA ASP A 49 -9.60 -15.59 -3.42
C ASP A 49 -9.96 -15.96 -1.97
N SER A 50 -11.01 -15.32 -1.46
CA SER A 50 -11.92 -15.78 -0.41
C SER A 50 -11.63 -15.46 1.06
N VAL A 51 -10.67 -14.63 1.44
CA VAL A 51 -10.62 -14.11 2.81
C VAL A 51 -11.06 -12.65 2.84
N VAL A 52 -12.28 -12.38 3.29
CA VAL A 52 -12.78 -11.01 3.48
C VAL A 52 -11.94 -10.34 4.55
N THR A 53 -11.13 -9.37 4.17
CA THR A 53 -10.29 -8.63 5.11
C THR A 53 -11.09 -7.55 5.83
N LEU A 54 -10.60 -7.14 7.01
CA LEU A 54 -11.19 -6.03 7.77
C LEU A 54 -11.25 -4.74 6.95
N THR A 55 -10.26 -4.54 6.08
CA THR A 55 -10.18 -3.42 5.14
C THR A 55 -11.26 -3.50 4.06
N ASP A 56 -11.61 -4.70 3.58
CA ASP A 56 -12.66 -4.88 2.57
C ASP A 56 -14.04 -4.61 3.16
N LEU A 57 -14.31 -5.08 4.37
CA LEU A 57 -15.54 -4.77 5.10
C LEU A 57 -15.67 -3.26 5.34
N PHE A 58 -14.57 -2.62 5.73
CA PHE A 58 -14.54 -1.18 5.91
C PHE A 58 -14.82 -0.43 4.60
N ARG A 59 -14.21 -0.84 3.48
CA ARG A 59 -14.42 -0.24 2.15
C ARG A 59 -15.86 -0.39 1.67
N ALA A 60 -16.51 -1.50 1.99
CA ALA A 60 -17.92 -1.71 1.65
C ALA A 60 -18.85 -0.74 2.41
N GLN A 61 -18.48 -0.38 3.64
CA GLN A 61 -19.32 0.44 4.51
C GLN A 61 -19.00 1.93 4.41
N PHE A 62 -17.74 2.30 4.17
CA PHE A 62 -17.27 3.69 4.16
C PHE A 62 -16.71 4.10 2.81
N THR A 63 -17.38 5.02 2.13
CA THR A 63 -16.89 5.60 0.88
C THR A 63 -15.89 6.71 1.15
N PRO A 64 -14.69 6.66 0.56
CA PRO A 64 -13.73 7.74 0.67
C PRO A 64 -14.21 8.98 -0.10
N VAL A 65 -13.90 10.16 0.42
CA VAL A 65 -14.26 11.44 -0.18
C VAL A 65 -13.00 12.30 -0.38
N GLN A 66 -13.07 13.23 -1.31
CA GLN A 66 -12.02 14.22 -1.50
C GLN A 66 -12.19 15.34 -0.46
N PHE A 67 -11.12 15.71 0.22
CA PHE A 67 -11.17 16.69 1.32
C PHE A 67 -11.73 18.07 0.89
N GLY A 68 -11.38 18.51 -0.32
CA GLY A 68 -11.83 19.80 -0.89
C GLY A 68 -13.23 19.79 -1.51
N SER A 69 -13.93 18.64 -1.56
CA SER A 69 -15.23 18.53 -2.25
C SER A 69 -16.43 19.10 -1.47
N GLY A 70 -16.21 19.69 -0.29
CA GLY A 70 -17.29 20.21 0.57
C GLY A 70 -18.16 19.13 1.22
N THR A 71 -17.99 17.87 0.83
CA THR A 71 -18.73 16.71 1.38
C THR A 71 -18.18 16.27 2.74
N CYS A 72 -16.92 16.58 3.00
CA CYS A 72 -16.30 16.33 4.28
C CYS A 72 -16.78 17.39 5.29
N ARG A 73 -17.86 17.11 6.00
CA ARG A 73 -18.39 17.95 7.09
C ARG A 73 -17.47 17.82 8.31
N SER A 74 -16.26 18.36 8.20
CA SER A 74 -15.45 18.60 9.38
C SER A 74 -16.15 19.64 10.23
N ARG A 75 -16.80 19.20 11.29
CA ARG A 75 -17.59 20.02 12.23
C ARG A 75 -16.72 21.01 13.02
N THR A 76 -15.44 21.01 12.75
CA THR A 76 -14.49 21.88 13.44
C THR A 76 -13.31 22.14 12.51
N GLU A 77 -13.02 23.39 12.22
CA GLU A 77 -11.84 23.90 11.55
C GLU A 77 -10.49 23.47 12.22
N ARG A 78 -10.56 22.59 13.23
CA ARG A 78 -9.44 22.17 14.06
C ARG A 78 -8.71 20.92 13.57
N HIS A 79 -9.25 20.16 12.62
CA HIS A 79 -8.60 18.92 12.14
C HIS A 79 -8.15 19.07 10.69
N VAL A 80 -7.13 19.90 10.51
CA VAL A 80 -6.52 20.13 9.18
C VAL A 80 -5.43 19.09 8.90
N ASP A 81 -5.08 18.24 9.90
CA ASP A 81 -3.97 17.31 9.83
C ASP A 81 -4.40 15.86 10.14
N CYS A 82 -3.88 14.92 9.37
CA CYS A 82 -4.05 13.50 9.65
C CYS A 82 -3.23 13.09 10.87
N ARG A 83 -3.88 12.61 11.94
CA ARG A 83 -3.21 12.21 13.18
C ARG A 83 -2.39 10.92 13.09
N VAL A 84 -2.48 10.21 11.97
CA VAL A 84 -1.66 9.00 11.73
C VAL A 84 -0.33 9.36 11.10
N CYS A 85 -0.33 10.18 10.04
CA CYS A 85 0.92 10.58 9.35
C CYS A 85 1.38 12.00 9.69
N LEU A 86 0.63 12.73 10.50
CA LEU A 86 0.89 14.11 10.94
C LEU A 86 1.00 15.12 9.79
N SER A 87 0.51 14.76 8.61
CA SER A 87 0.53 15.61 7.43
C SER A 87 -0.80 16.34 7.26
N ARG A 88 -0.74 17.58 6.77
CA ARG A 88 -1.91 18.40 6.49
C ARG A 88 -2.71 17.81 5.32
N PHE A 89 -4.04 17.85 5.43
CA PHE A 89 -4.92 17.52 4.31
C PHE A 89 -4.83 18.59 3.22
N LYS A 90 -4.62 18.14 1.99
CA LYS A 90 -4.70 18.99 0.80
C LYS A 90 -6.10 18.87 0.19
N PRO A 91 -6.57 19.86 -0.57
CA PRO A 91 -7.88 19.79 -1.22
C PRO A 91 -8.10 18.53 -2.06
N GLU A 92 -7.03 18.03 -2.69
CA GLU A 92 -7.02 16.81 -3.50
C GLU A 92 -6.85 15.51 -2.69
N SER A 93 -6.61 15.60 -1.38
CA SER A 93 -6.43 14.43 -0.54
C SER A 93 -7.68 13.57 -0.47
N VAL A 94 -7.53 12.27 -0.68
CA VAL A 94 -8.59 11.30 -0.47
C VAL A 94 -8.62 10.90 0.99
N VAL A 95 -9.73 11.14 1.65
CA VAL A 95 -9.91 10.94 3.09
C VAL A 95 -11.13 10.07 3.40
N ASN A 96 -11.10 9.41 4.54
CA ASN A 96 -12.25 8.75 5.14
C ASN A 96 -12.66 9.51 6.40
N GLN A 97 -13.93 9.88 6.47
CA GLN A 97 -14.55 10.42 7.66
C GLN A 97 -15.25 9.31 8.43
N LEU A 98 -14.88 9.12 9.67
CA LEU A 98 -15.44 8.09 10.54
C LEU A 98 -16.74 8.57 11.21
N PRO A 99 -17.62 7.65 11.68
CA PRO A 99 -18.85 8.00 12.38
C PRO A 99 -18.63 8.87 13.63
N CYS A 100 -17.47 8.71 14.26
CA CYS A 100 -17.05 9.54 15.40
C CYS A 100 -16.62 10.96 15.00
N GLY A 101 -16.66 11.30 13.71
CA GLY A 101 -16.29 12.63 13.17
C GLY A 101 -14.80 12.82 12.88
N HIS A 102 -13.95 11.86 13.22
CA HIS A 102 -12.52 11.95 12.92
C HIS A 102 -12.23 11.63 11.44
N VAL A 103 -11.25 12.35 10.88
CA VAL A 103 -10.86 12.28 9.48
C VAL A 103 -9.42 11.81 9.36
N PHE A 104 -9.16 10.90 8.42
CA PHE A 104 -7.83 10.37 8.14
C PHE A 104 -7.65 10.23 6.63
N HIS A 105 -6.40 10.29 6.14
CA HIS A 105 -6.13 9.88 4.77
C HIS A 105 -6.59 8.43 4.58
N LYS A 106 -7.19 8.13 3.43
CA LYS A 106 -7.64 6.78 3.07
C LYS A 106 -6.55 5.73 3.33
N GLY A 107 -5.35 5.92 2.76
CA GLY A 107 -4.26 4.97 2.91
C GLY A 107 -3.71 4.85 4.34
N CYS A 108 -3.83 5.89 5.18
CA CYS A 108 -3.42 5.82 6.58
C CYS A 108 -4.37 4.96 7.40
N LEU A 109 -5.68 5.12 7.15
CA LEU A 109 -6.69 4.34 7.84
C LEU A 109 -6.70 2.88 7.38
N GLU A 110 -6.54 2.62 6.09
CA GLU A 110 -6.44 1.26 5.56
C GLU A 110 -5.25 0.51 6.17
N LYS A 111 -4.08 1.14 6.27
CA LYS A 111 -2.92 0.54 6.97
C LYS A 111 -3.21 0.23 8.44
N TRP A 112 -3.95 1.10 9.12
CA TRP A 112 -4.37 0.86 10.51
C TRP A 112 -5.28 -0.36 10.64
N LEU A 113 -6.22 -0.53 9.70
CA LEU A 113 -7.11 -1.69 9.62
C LEU A 113 -6.37 -2.98 9.26
N ASP A 114 -5.35 -2.90 8.38
CA ASP A 114 -4.49 -4.04 8.02
C ASP A 114 -3.75 -4.62 9.23
N TYR A 115 -3.44 -3.79 10.24
CA TYR A 115 -2.94 -4.24 11.54
C TYR A 115 -4.02 -4.80 12.46
N LYS A 116 -5.21 -5.12 11.92
CA LYS A 116 -6.36 -5.69 12.62
C LYS A 116 -6.95 -4.79 13.72
N HIS A 117 -6.76 -3.49 13.61
CA HIS A 117 -7.36 -2.50 14.51
C HIS A 117 -8.70 -2.01 13.97
N ALA A 118 -9.82 -2.61 14.40
CA ALA A 118 -11.17 -2.23 14.00
C ALA A 118 -11.72 -1.00 14.76
N THR A 119 -10.86 -0.09 15.19
CA THR A 119 -11.22 1.07 16.01
C THR A 119 -10.64 2.37 15.44
N CYS A 120 -11.26 3.49 15.75
CA CYS A 120 -10.73 4.81 15.43
C CYS A 120 -9.34 5.01 16.08
N PRO A 121 -8.30 5.41 15.32
CA PRO A 121 -6.96 5.65 15.87
C PRO A 121 -6.91 6.71 16.97
N LEU A 122 -7.88 7.62 17.00
CA LEU A 122 -7.86 8.76 17.91
C LEU A 122 -8.75 8.56 19.16
N CYS A 123 -9.99 8.14 19.00
CA CYS A 123 -10.93 7.97 20.12
C CYS A 123 -11.27 6.51 20.43
N ARG A 124 -10.74 5.55 19.68
CA ARG A 124 -10.94 4.11 19.85
C ARG A 124 -12.39 3.64 19.72
N SER A 125 -13.30 4.48 19.21
CA SER A 125 -14.66 4.04 18.88
C SER A 125 -14.63 2.92 17.86
N GLN A 126 -15.52 1.95 17.99
CA GLN A 126 -15.63 0.81 17.09
C GLN A 126 -16.03 1.30 15.69
N LEU A 127 -15.39 0.78 14.64
CA LEU A 127 -15.66 1.14 13.25
C LEU A 127 -16.61 0.15 12.57
N LEU A 128 -16.56 -1.11 12.98
CA LEU A 128 -17.39 -2.20 12.45
C LEU A 128 -18.22 -2.81 13.58
N ASN A 129 -19.45 -3.17 13.28
CA ASN A 129 -20.34 -3.82 14.23
C ASN A 129 -19.84 -5.24 14.55
N GLY A 130 -20.20 -5.76 15.74
CA GLY A 130 -19.65 -7.02 16.24
C GLY A 130 -19.91 -8.25 15.36
N GLU A 131 -21.01 -8.24 14.59
CA GLU A 131 -21.39 -9.34 13.68
C GLU A 131 -20.48 -9.40 12.45
N GLU A 132 -20.06 -8.27 11.92
CA GLU A 132 -19.15 -8.20 10.77
C GLU A 132 -17.72 -8.62 11.12
N ARG A 133 -17.34 -8.47 12.39
CA ARG A 133 -16.01 -8.86 12.88
C ARG A 133 -15.79 -10.37 12.89
N HIS A 134 -16.85 -11.18 13.04
CA HIS A 134 -16.78 -12.64 13.00
C HIS A 134 -16.57 -13.21 11.60
N GLN A 135 -16.83 -12.42 10.55
CA GLN A 135 -16.57 -12.82 9.16
C GLN A 135 -15.10 -12.63 8.74
N ALA A 136 -14.38 -11.76 9.41
CA ALA A 136 -12.94 -11.64 9.25
C ALA A 136 -12.26 -12.79 10.01
N VAL A 137 -11.96 -13.88 9.31
CA VAL A 137 -11.38 -15.10 9.87
C VAL A 137 -10.01 -14.78 10.46
N TRP A 138 -9.88 -15.12 11.74
CA TRP A 138 -8.63 -15.09 12.48
C TRP A 138 -7.85 -16.37 12.17
N PHE A 139 -6.80 -16.27 11.36
CA PHE A 139 -5.74 -17.28 11.28
C PHE A 139 -4.39 -16.62 11.49
#